data_8f9444ac76662b26def4ce811b2fa317
#
_entry.id   8f9444ac76662b26def4ce811b2fa317
#
_cell.length_a   1.000
_cell.length_b   1.000
_cell.length_c   1.000
_cell.angle_alpha   90.00
_cell.angle_beta   90.00
_cell.angle_gamma   90.00
#
_symmetry.space_group_name_H-M   'P 1'
#
loop_
_entity.id
_entity.type
_entity.pdbx_description
1 polymer ?
#
loop_
_entity_poly.entity_id
_entity_poly.type
_entity_poly.pdbx_seq_one_letter_code
_entity_poly.pdbx_strand_id
1 'polypeptide(L)'
;MPFVRYPICFSSVMKYRRLTLEELKPLENEFIDFLVVNGVIADDWEQLLANDVEKSNQIIDAFSEVVFEGIMRKTQFLEYRSIGELITFSCMADLIYMAGIRLDAHGAFKIDFNDELSIKQLLAQPVGGVKVFMDEKKYKENREKEIFDMVEQGCLISDGKLFKAIASAAVD
;
A
#
# COMPACT_ATOMS: atom_id res chain seq x y z
N MET A 1 9.54 20.84 -14.86
CA MET A 1 9.35 19.39 -15.10
C MET A 1 8.42 19.25 -16.28
N PRO A 2 8.71 18.39 -17.27
CA PRO A 2 7.80 18.23 -18.41
C PRO A 2 6.53 17.52 -17.94
N PHE A 3 5.40 18.17 -18.16
CA PHE A 3 4.07 17.57 -17.95
C PHE A 3 3.90 16.43 -18.95
N VAL A 4 3.92 15.22 -18.46
CA VAL A 4 3.59 14.05 -19.27
C VAL A 4 2.07 14.04 -19.43
N ARG A 5 1.58 14.34 -20.65
CA ARG A 5 0.19 14.08 -21.03
C ARG A 5 0.00 12.58 -20.99
N TYR A 6 -0.75 12.10 -20.02
CA TYR A 6 -1.27 10.73 -20.06
C TYR A 6 -2.54 10.79 -20.92
N PRO A 7 -2.58 10.18 -22.11
CA PRO A 7 -3.85 10.01 -22.80
C PRO A 7 -4.74 9.17 -21.87
N ILE A 8 -5.95 9.65 -21.58
CA ILE A 8 -6.95 8.86 -20.87
C ILE A 8 -7.23 7.63 -21.75
N CYS A 9 -6.49 6.55 -21.51
CA CYS A 9 -6.73 5.29 -22.18
C CYS A 9 -7.83 4.61 -21.40
N PHE A 10 -9.03 4.60 -21.92
CA PHE A 10 -10.16 3.88 -21.35
C PHE A 10 -9.91 2.36 -21.51
N SER A 11 -9.12 1.80 -20.62
CA SER A 11 -8.99 0.34 -20.51
C SER A 11 -10.25 -0.20 -19.84
N SER A 12 -10.85 -1.20 -20.43
CA SER A 12 -12.05 -1.87 -19.89
C SER A 12 -11.81 -2.67 -18.60
N VAL A 13 -10.56 -2.78 -18.16
CA VAL A 13 -10.17 -3.51 -16.94
C VAL A 13 -9.25 -2.62 -16.11
N MET A 14 -9.72 -2.22 -14.94
CA MET A 14 -8.93 -1.48 -13.97
C MET A 14 -7.86 -2.38 -13.34
N LYS A 15 -6.64 -1.87 -13.20
CA LYS A 15 -5.55 -2.51 -12.47
C LYS A 15 -5.80 -2.45 -10.95
N TYR A 16 -6.38 -1.32 -10.51
CA TYR A 16 -6.73 -1.05 -9.12
C TYR A 16 -8.23 -0.82 -9.00
N ARG A 17 -8.74 -0.61 -7.79
CA ARG A 17 -10.12 -0.20 -7.56
C ARG A 17 -10.30 1.31 -7.74
N ARG A 18 -11.54 1.75 -7.83
CA ARG A 18 -11.88 3.18 -7.71
C ARG A 18 -11.62 3.66 -6.27
N LEU A 19 -11.13 4.89 -6.14
CA LEU A 19 -11.09 5.60 -4.87
C LEU A 19 -12.49 5.80 -4.32
N THR A 20 -12.65 5.63 -3.02
CA THR A 20 -13.90 5.94 -2.33
C THR A 20 -14.11 7.46 -2.25
N LEU A 21 -15.33 7.90 -1.95
CA LEU A 21 -15.60 9.33 -1.77
C LEU A 21 -14.78 9.94 -0.63
N GLU A 22 -14.50 9.16 0.42
CA GLU A 22 -13.66 9.60 1.55
C GLU A 22 -12.20 9.77 1.15
N GLU A 23 -11.69 8.88 0.29
CA GLU A 23 -10.33 8.95 -0.27
C GLU A 23 -10.17 10.06 -1.31
N LEU A 24 -11.24 10.39 -2.05
CA LEU A 24 -11.23 11.46 -3.05
C LEU A 24 -11.24 12.87 -2.42
N LYS A 25 -11.93 13.05 -1.29
CA LYS A 25 -12.05 14.37 -0.63
C LYS A 25 -10.70 15.06 -0.36
N PRO A 26 -9.70 14.40 0.25
CA PRO A 26 -8.40 15.03 0.47
C PRO A 26 -7.58 15.25 -0.80
N LEU A 27 -7.99 14.67 -1.94
CA LEU A 27 -7.31 14.73 -3.25
C LEU A 27 -8.02 15.68 -4.23
N GLU A 28 -8.85 16.59 -3.74
CA GLU A 28 -9.63 17.49 -4.61
C GLU A 28 -8.74 18.34 -5.52
N ASN A 29 -7.65 18.90 -4.98
CA ASN A 29 -6.72 19.72 -5.75
C ASN A 29 -5.99 18.91 -6.81
N GLU A 30 -5.52 17.70 -6.45
CA GLU A 30 -4.85 16.77 -7.37
C GLU A 30 -5.82 16.31 -8.47
N PHE A 31 -7.10 16.15 -8.15
CA PHE A 31 -8.11 15.80 -9.12
C PHE A 31 -8.38 16.95 -10.10
N ILE A 32 -8.47 18.20 -9.62
CA ILE A 32 -8.59 19.39 -10.47
C ILE A 32 -7.39 19.50 -11.41
N ASP A 33 -6.18 19.34 -10.89
CA ASP A 33 -4.95 19.35 -11.69
C ASP A 33 -4.97 18.24 -12.76
N PHE A 34 -5.44 17.05 -12.39
CA PHE A 34 -5.60 15.93 -13.32
C PHE A 34 -6.60 16.29 -14.43
N LEU A 35 -7.75 16.89 -14.12
CA LEU A 35 -8.73 17.33 -15.11
C LEU A 35 -8.12 18.34 -16.09
N VAL A 36 -7.46 19.37 -15.57
CA VAL A 36 -6.83 20.43 -16.37
C VAL A 36 -5.78 19.87 -17.32
N VAL A 37 -4.90 18.99 -16.83
CA VAL A 37 -3.87 18.35 -17.65
C VAL A 37 -4.47 17.50 -18.78
N ASN A 38 -5.66 16.91 -18.55
CA ASN A 38 -6.38 16.13 -19.54
C ASN A 38 -7.35 16.97 -20.41
N GLY A 39 -7.34 18.31 -20.25
CA GLY A 39 -8.12 19.23 -21.09
C GLY A 39 -9.59 19.32 -20.70
N VAL A 40 -9.94 18.93 -19.49
CA VAL A 40 -11.30 19.06 -18.94
C VAL A 40 -11.34 20.29 -18.04
N ILE A 41 -12.08 21.35 -18.45
CA ILE A 41 -12.29 22.54 -17.64
C ILE A 41 -13.49 22.36 -16.69
N ALA A 42 -13.62 23.26 -15.70
CA ALA A 42 -14.65 23.14 -14.66
C ALA A 42 -16.07 23.03 -15.24
N ASP A 43 -16.42 23.89 -16.21
CA ASP A 43 -17.74 23.89 -16.85
C ASP A 43 -18.02 22.57 -17.60
N ASP A 44 -17.00 22.01 -18.26
CA ASP A 44 -17.11 20.71 -18.95
C ASP A 44 -17.30 19.57 -17.93
N TRP A 45 -16.62 19.63 -16.78
CA TRP A 45 -16.75 18.65 -15.73
C TRP A 45 -18.18 18.64 -15.13
N GLU A 46 -18.73 19.83 -14.84
CA GLU A 46 -20.12 19.95 -14.36
C GLU A 46 -21.13 19.40 -15.38
N GLN A 47 -20.91 19.67 -16.66
CA GLN A 47 -21.75 19.13 -17.73
C GLN A 47 -21.63 17.61 -17.84
N LEU A 48 -20.44 17.04 -17.69
CA LEU A 48 -20.24 15.60 -17.69
C LEU A 48 -20.97 14.93 -16.52
N LEU A 49 -20.86 15.50 -15.31
CA LEU A 49 -21.58 15.00 -14.14
C LEU A 49 -23.10 15.01 -14.34
N ALA A 50 -23.63 16.02 -15.03
CA ALA A 50 -25.06 16.17 -15.24
C ALA A 50 -25.61 15.29 -16.38
N ASN A 51 -24.83 15.10 -17.47
CA ASN A 51 -25.35 14.58 -18.74
C ASN A 51 -24.68 13.27 -19.19
N ASP A 52 -23.50 12.94 -18.67
CA ASP A 52 -22.74 11.74 -19.05
C ASP A 52 -22.02 11.12 -17.85
N VAL A 53 -22.82 10.48 -16.99
CA VAL A 53 -22.35 9.84 -15.76
C VAL A 53 -21.32 8.74 -16.04
N GLU A 54 -21.43 8.05 -17.17
CA GLU A 54 -20.50 6.99 -17.52
C GLU A 54 -19.11 7.56 -17.81
N LYS A 55 -19.03 8.63 -18.59
CA LYS A 55 -17.76 9.30 -18.90
C LYS A 55 -17.15 9.98 -17.67
N SER A 56 -17.97 10.58 -16.80
CA SER A 56 -17.48 11.12 -15.53
C SER A 56 -16.90 10.02 -14.63
N ASN A 57 -17.55 8.88 -14.56
CA ASN A 57 -17.03 7.70 -13.85
C ASN A 57 -15.70 7.19 -14.42
N GLN A 58 -15.57 7.12 -15.74
CA GLN A 58 -14.31 6.72 -16.40
C GLN A 58 -13.15 7.67 -16.08
N ILE A 59 -13.43 8.97 -15.96
CA ILE A 59 -12.42 9.96 -15.55
C ILE A 59 -11.98 9.73 -14.10
N ILE A 60 -12.93 9.45 -13.19
CA ILE A 60 -12.63 9.12 -11.79
C ILE A 60 -11.83 7.81 -11.70
N ASP A 61 -12.16 6.82 -12.51
CA ASP A 61 -11.41 5.55 -12.58
C ASP A 61 -9.98 5.79 -13.05
N ALA A 62 -9.78 6.58 -14.11
CA ALA A 62 -8.45 6.92 -14.61
C ALA A 62 -7.62 7.71 -13.58
N PHE A 63 -8.24 8.64 -12.84
CA PHE A 63 -7.58 9.32 -11.74
C PHE A 63 -7.17 8.34 -10.62
N SER A 64 -8.08 7.43 -10.25
CA SER A 64 -7.83 6.41 -9.23
C SER A 64 -6.63 5.53 -9.59
N GLU A 65 -6.53 5.12 -10.85
CA GLU A 65 -5.38 4.36 -11.38
C GLU A 65 -4.07 5.15 -11.20
N VAL A 66 -4.06 6.44 -11.53
CA VAL A 66 -2.86 7.30 -11.40
C VAL A 66 -2.44 7.45 -9.93
N VAL A 67 -3.41 7.65 -9.04
CA VAL A 67 -3.14 7.81 -7.60
C VAL A 67 -2.56 6.53 -7.01
N PHE A 68 -3.22 5.38 -7.21
CA PHE A 68 -2.73 4.11 -6.67
C PHE A 68 -1.38 3.71 -7.27
N GLU A 69 -1.19 3.85 -8.57
CA GLU A 69 0.09 3.60 -9.23
C GLU A 69 1.21 4.46 -8.60
N GLY A 70 0.94 5.75 -8.39
CA GLY A 70 1.90 6.68 -7.77
C GLY A 70 2.26 6.30 -6.34
N ILE A 71 1.30 5.85 -5.54
CA ILE A 71 1.53 5.41 -4.15
C ILE A 71 2.33 4.10 -4.15
N MET A 72 1.91 3.09 -4.93
CA MET A 72 2.54 1.78 -4.93
C MET A 72 3.98 1.83 -5.45
N ARG A 73 4.28 2.69 -6.43
CA ARG A 73 5.67 2.92 -6.89
C ARG A 73 6.59 3.46 -5.82
N LYS A 74 6.08 4.32 -4.94
CA LYS A 74 6.85 4.92 -3.83
C LYS A 74 6.94 4.00 -2.62
N THR A 75 6.06 3.03 -2.50
CA THR A 75 6.01 2.11 -1.36
C THR A 75 7.21 1.18 -1.38
N GLN A 76 8.03 1.26 -0.32
CA GLN A 76 9.22 0.44 -0.14
C GLN A 76 9.06 -0.62 0.95
N PHE A 77 8.23 -0.34 1.97
CA PHE A 77 8.04 -1.23 3.10
C PHE A 77 6.57 -1.39 3.46
N LEU A 78 6.21 -2.61 3.86
CA LEU A 78 4.89 -2.93 4.38
C LEU A 78 5.03 -3.69 5.70
N GLU A 79 3.97 -3.68 6.49
CA GLU A 79 3.83 -4.42 7.74
C GLU A 79 2.47 -5.09 7.82
N TYR A 80 2.45 -6.33 8.23
CA TYR A 80 1.25 -7.04 8.64
C TYR A 80 1.34 -7.32 10.13
N ARG A 81 0.35 -6.88 10.89
CA ARG A 81 0.31 -7.00 12.34
C ARG A 81 -0.93 -7.75 12.78
N SER A 82 -0.74 -8.70 13.69
CA SER A 82 -1.82 -9.47 14.30
C SER A 82 -1.47 -9.89 15.73
N ILE A 83 -2.37 -10.59 16.40
CA ILE A 83 -2.08 -11.21 17.69
C ILE A 83 -1.14 -12.39 17.44
N GLY A 84 0.06 -12.32 18.00
CA GLY A 84 1.06 -13.39 17.91
C GLY A 84 1.92 -13.40 16.65
N GLU A 85 1.70 -12.51 15.70
CA GLU A 85 2.50 -12.44 14.46
C GLU A 85 2.69 -11.02 13.97
N LEU A 86 3.93 -10.68 13.67
CA LEU A 86 4.35 -9.46 12.98
C LEU A 86 5.19 -9.87 11.77
N ILE A 87 4.76 -9.49 10.59
CA ILE A 87 5.51 -9.71 9.35
C ILE A 87 5.80 -8.36 8.72
N THR A 88 7.05 -8.12 8.39
CA THR A 88 7.48 -6.91 7.70
C THR A 88 8.04 -7.27 6.33
N PHE A 89 7.86 -6.38 5.37
CA PHE A 89 8.24 -6.62 3.98
C PHE A 89 9.09 -5.47 3.47
N SER A 90 10.18 -5.79 2.76
CA SER A 90 10.95 -4.85 1.96
C SER A 90 10.68 -5.13 0.48
N CYS A 91 9.97 -4.20 -0.17
CA CYS A 91 9.50 -4.32 -1.54
C CYS A 91 10.55 -3.77 -2.51
N MET A 92 11.49 -4.60 -2.92
CA MET A 92 12.54 -4.24 -3.89
C MET A 92 11.98 -4.22 -5.33
N ALA A 93 12.82 -3.97 -6.32
CA ALA A 93 12.40 -3.91 -7.71
C ALA A 93 11.84 -5.25 -8.23
N ASP A 94 12.54 -6.36 -7.92
CA ASP A 94 12.26 -7.67 -8.52
C ASP A 94 11.74 -8.71 -7.52
N LEU A 95 11.87 -8.43 -6.22
CA LEU A 95 11.50 -9.38 -5.17
C LEU A 95 11.12 -8.67 -3.86
N ILE A 96 10.44 -9.41 -3.00
CA ILE A 96 10.05 -8.99 -1.65
C ILE A 96 10.86 -9.81 -0.65
N TYR A 97 11.61 -9.13 0.23
CA TYR A 97 12.17 -9.72 1.42
C TYR A 97 11.15 -9.66 2.57
N MET A 98 11.05 -10.73 3.31
CA MET A 98 10.20 -10.83 4.50
C MET A 98 11.08 -11.01 5.72
N ALA A 99 10.79 -10.28 6.78
CA ALA A 99 11.34 -10.50 8.11
C ALA A 99 10.20 -10.47 9.13
N GLY A 100 10.08 -11.50 9.93
CA GLY A 100 8.91 -11.60 10.79
C GLY A 100 9.23 -12.21 12.15
N ILE A 101 8.29 -11.98 13.05
CA ILE A 101 8.26 -12.51 14.41
C ILE A 101 6.96 -13.29 14.56
N ARG A 102 7.06 -14.52 15.02
CA ARG A 102 5.91 -15.36 15.37
C ARG A 102 6.07 -15.93 16.77
N LEU A 103 5.02 -15.87 17.54
CA LEU A 103 4.97 -16.51 18.85
C LEU A 103 4.67 -18.01 18.71
N ASP A 104 5.29 -18.83 19.53
CA ASP A 104 4.94 -20.25 19.60
C ASP A 104 3.50 -20.42 20.08
N ALA A 105 2.73 -21.24 19.37
CA ALA A 105 1.32 -21.50 19.66
C ALA A 105 1.07 -22.06 21.09
N HIS A 106 2.10 -22.63 21.70
CA HIS A 106 2.07 -23.19 23.05
C HIS A 106 2.68 -22.28 24.12
N GLY A 107 3.09 -21.04 23.75
CA GLY A 107 3.65 -20.06 24.68
C GLY A 107 2.59 -19.46 25.61
N ALA A 108 2.97 -19.22 26.86
CA ALA A 108 2.09 -18.60 27.86
C ALA A 108 1.79 -17.12 27.60
N PHE A 109 2.43 -16.53 26.58
CA PHE A 109 2.33 -15.11 26.28
C PHE A 109 1.54 -14.86 24.98
N LYS A 110 0.58 -13.94 25.06
CA LYS A 110 -0.06 -13.35 23.88
C LYS A 110 0.46 -11.93 23.76
N ILE A 111 1.11 -11.63 22.65
CA ILE A 111 1.54 -10.26 22.31
C ILE A 111 0.63 -9.77 21.20
N ASP A 112 0.02 -8.62 21.42
CA ASP A 112 -0.71 -7.92 20.38
C ASP A 112 0.25 -6.99 19.64
N PHE A 113 0.63 -7.37 18.43
CA PHE A 113 1.51 -6.54 17.59
C PHE A 113 0.81 -5.32 16.99
N ASN A 114 -0.49 -5.12 17.21
CA ASN A 114 -1.16 -3.87 16.90
C ASN A 114 -0.82 -2.79 17.94
N ASP A 115 -0.37 -3.17 19.13
CA ASP A 115 0.10 -2.25 20.16
C ASP A 115 1.60 -1.99 20.02
N GLU A 116 1.97 -0.73 19.73
CA GLU A 116 3.38 -0.33 19.59
C GLU A 116 4.22 -0.50 20.86
N LEU A 117 3.61 -0.41 22.04
CA LEU A 117 4.33 -0.61 23.30
C LEU A 117 4.76 -2.07 23.43
N SER A 118 3.89 -3.00 23.07
CA SER A 118 4.19 -4.43 23.05
C SER A 118 5.36 -4.76 22.13
N ILE A 119 5.43 -4.13 20.96
CA ILE A 119 6.56 -4.30 20.02
C ILE A 119 7.85 -3.77 20.63
N LYS A 120 7.82 -2.55 21.20
CA LYS A 120 8.99 -1.93 21.82
C LYS A 120 9.53 -2.75 23.01
N GLN A 121 8.64 -3.27 23.83
CA GLN A 121 9.01 -4.12 24.97
C GLN A 121 9.68 -5.43 24.51
N LEU A 122 9.11 -6.09 23.49
CA LEU A 122 9.66 -7.33 22.94
C LEU A 122 11.07 -7.12 22.35
N LEU A 123 11.28 -6.02 21.61
CA LEU A 123 12.59 -5.69 21.02
C LEU A 123 13.63 -5.31 22.09
N ALA A 124 13.19 -4.70 23.20
CA ALA A 124 14.08 -4.32 24.30
C ALA A 124 14.44 -5.52 25.22
N GLN A 125 13.50 -6.45 25.40
CA GLN A 125 13.66 -7.64 26.26
C GLN A 125 13.07 -8.85 25.53
N PRO A 126 13.88 -9.57 24.73
CA PRO A 126 13.42 -10.78 24.06
C PRO A 126 12.90 -11.82 25.05
N VAL A 127 11.68 -12.29 24.87
CA VAL A 127 11.09 -13.34 25.68
C VAL A 127 11.23 -14.70 25.00
N GLY A 128 11.32 -15.77 25.78
CA GLY A 128 11.34 -17.13 25.23
C GLY A 128 10.05 -17.46 24.45
N GLY A 129 10.16 -18.34 23.46
CA GLY A 129 9.01 -18.73 22.62
C GLY A 129 8.72 -17.78 21.45
N VAL A 130 9.65 -16.92 21.12
CA VAL A 130 9.63 -16.05 19.95
C VAL A 130 10.46 -16.66 18.84
N LYS A 131 9.88 -16.84 17.66
CA LYS A 131 10.59 -17.25 16.46
C LYS A 131 10.75 -16.07 15.53
N VAL A 132 12.00 -15.74 15.21
CA VAL A 132 12.33 -14.79 14.15
C VAL A 132 12.56 -15.60 12.86
N PHE A 133 12.04 -15.13 11.76
CA PHE A 133 12.21 -15.77 10.46
C PHE A 133 12.48 -14.73 9.37
N MET A 134 13.18 -15.18 8.34
CA MET A 134 13.37 -14.41 7.11
C MET A 134 13.03 -15.28 5.91
N ASP A 135 12.49 -14.68 4.88
CA ASP A 135 12.19 -15.33 3.60
C ASP A 135 12.21 -14.31 2.47
N GLU A 136 12.17 -14.81 1.23
CA GLU A 136 12.08 -13.96 0.06
C GLU A 136 11.14 -14.57 -1.00
N LYS A 137 10.48 -13.71 -1.77
CA LYS A 137 9.67 -14.15 -2.91
C LYS A 137 9.79 -13.19 -4.07
N LYS A 138 9.66 -13.70 -5.29
CA LYS A 138 9.47 -12.88 -6.49
C LYS A 138 8.02 -12.42 -6.59
N TYR A 139 7.82 -11.29 -7.24
CA TYR A 139 6.48 -10.86 -7.62
C TYR A 139 5.86 -11.87 -8.61
N LYS A 140 4.58 -12.15 -8.44
CA LYS A 140 3.85 -13.08 -9.33
C LYS A 140 3.58 -12.46 -10.69
N GLU A 141 3.24 -11.17 -10.69
CA GLU A 141 2.91 -10.42 -11.91
C GLU A 141 3.66 -9.08 -11.91
N ASN A 142 3.02 -8.05 -11.40
CA ASN A 142 3.50 -6.69 -11.38
C ASN A 142 3.72 -6.24 -9.93
N ARG A 143 4.86 -5.60 -9.67
CA ARG A 143 5.25 -5.14 -8.33
C ARG A 143 4.16 -4.28 -7.67
N GLU A 144 3.71 -3.26 -8.37
CA GLU A 144 2.75 -2.28 -7.84
C GLU A 144 1.40 -2.94 -7.56
N LYS A 145 0.96 -3.86 -8.43
CA LYS A 145 -0.29 -4.59 -8.25
C LYS A 145 -0.22 -5.51 -7.03
N GLU A 146 0.89 -6.23 -6.85
CA GLU A 146 1.03 -7.13 -5.69
C GLU A 146 1.14 -6.35 -4.38
N ILE A 147 1.84 -5.21 -4.35
CA ILE A 147 1.87 -4.32 -3.19
C ILE A 147 0.47 -3.81 -2.86
N PHE A 148 -0.30 -3.39 -3.86
CA PHE A 148 -1.68 -2.96 -3.69
C PHE A 148 -2.54 -4.08 -3.09
N ASP A 149 -2.46 -5.29 -3.61
CA ASP A 149 -3.22 -6.44 -3.11
C ASP A 149 -2.85 -6.79 -1.66
N MET A 150 -1.57 -6.64 -1.29
CA MET A 150 -1.13 -6.80 0.10
C MET A 150 -1.73 -5.73 1.02
N VAL A 151 -1.82 -4.48 0.57
CA VAL A 151 -2.48 -3.39 1.34
C VAL A 151 -3.97 -3.66 1.48
N GLU A 152 -4.66 -4.07 0.42
CA GLU A 152 -6.08 -4.45 0.48
C GLU A 152 -6.34 -5.66 1.41
N GLN A 153 -5.34 -6.53 1.60
CA GLN A 153 -5.38 -7.65 2.54
C GLN A 153 -5.01 -7.26 3.99
N GLY A 154 -4.77 -5.98 4.25
CA GLY A 154 -4.56 -5.46 5.60
C GLY A 154 -3.10 -5.16 5.94
N CYS A 155 -2.17 -5.19 4.99
CA CYS A 155 -0.83 -4.68 5.22
C CYS A 155 -0.85 -3.14 5.30
N LEU A 156 -0.03 -2.60 6.20
CA LEU A 156 0.16 -1.17 6.39
C LEU A 156 1.43 -0.72 5.67
N ILE A 157 1.39 0.44 5.01
CA ILE A 157 2.59 1.07 4.48
C ILE A 157 3.42 1.60 5.65
N SER A 158 4.72 1.31 5.66
CA SER A 158 5.60 1.67 6.77
C SER A 158 6.90 2.34 6.33
N ASP A 159 7.67 2.84 7.31
CA ASP A 159 8.98 3.46 7.09
C ASP A 159 10.15 2.44 7.08
N GLY A 160 9.86 1.17 7.29
CA GLY A 160 10.84 0.08 7.28
C GLY A 160 11.71 -0.05 8.52
N LYS A 161 11.46 0.73 9.57
CA LYS A 161 12.25 0.63 10.83
C LYS A 161 12.16 -0.75 11.45
N LEU A 162 10.93 -1.30 11.52
CA LEU A 162 10.70 -2.63 12.08
C LEU A 162 11.35 -3.71 11.21
N PHE A 163 11.23 -3.62 9.89
CA PHE A 163 11.92 -4.54 8.99
C PHE A 163 13.42 -4.60 9.28
N LYS A 164 14.08 -3.43 9.35
CA LYS A 164 15.52 -3.35 9.61
C LYS A 164 15.89 -3.90 10.98
N ALA A 165 15.10 -3.62 12.01
CA ALA A 165 15.32 -4.11 13.36
C ALA A 165 15.22 -5.64 13.44
N ILE A 166 14.17 -6.23 12.85
CA ILE A 166 13.95 -7.68 12.85
C ILE A 166 14.99 -8.39 12.00
N ALA A 167 15.30 -7.86 10.81
CA ALA A 167 16.31 -8.43 9.93
C ALA A 167 17.71 -8.45 10.57
N SER A 168 18.08 -7.40 11.32
CA SER A 168 19.35 -7.36 12.05
C SER A 168 19.38 -8.42 13.17
N ALA A 169 18.27 -8.60 13.90
CA ALA A 169 18.19 -9.60 14.96
C ALA A 169 18.16 -11.06 14.45
N ALA A 170 17.86 -11.29 13.18
CA ALA A 170 17.84 -12.62 12.58
C ALA A 170 19.24 -13.10 12.11
N VAL A 171 20.22 -12.20 12.03
CA VAL A 171 21.57 -12.49 11.52
C VAL A 171 22.54 -12.81 12.67
N ASP A 172 22.22 -12.42 13.90
CA ASP A 172 22.97 -12.72 15.13
C ASP A 172 22.57 -14.08 15.72
#